data_2aae931f98325d8a661d0585ea22f5f8
#
_entry.id   2aae931f98325d8a661d0585ea22f5f8
#
_cell.length_a   1.000
_cell.length_b   1.000
_cell.length_c   1.000
_cell.angle_alpha   90.00
_cell.angle_beta   90.00
_cell.angle_gamma   90.00
#
_symmetry.space_group_name_H-M   'P 1'
#
loop_
_entity.id
_entity.type
_entity.pdbx_description
1 polymer ?
#
loop_
_entity_poly.entity_id
_entity_poly.type
_entity_poly.pdbx_seq_one_letter_code
_entity_poly.pdbx_strand_id
1 'polypeptide(L)'
;MSGAAWAADDPPPIPAGARIGIIDMMSTDVTHFHVGKAPVNSFMRTYRGPWSLSEVIDEPLIYTLTNAGFEPVAVQPSDLLRRQRQQWIISTSESNKLPRACNEELDHIMTDQSLVALIIVAAGPNTNPESVDGNRLKKLPNYVQGWGFSTSDEPEGTTKPVVFNLTQMLLVHKTLDNTRLQYREWGGGYVYEWSNFAPGADLKTLPDTEIAKFRPVIADVMKRQIARLMPHIKPE
;
A
#
# COMPACT_ATOMS: atom_id res chain seq x y z
N MET A 1 7.47 -0.63 21.59
CA MET A 1 8.24 0.62 21.65
C MET A 1 7.38 1.70 21.02
N SER A 2 7.10 2.75 21.79
CA SER A 2 6.22 3.86 21.44
C SER A 2 6.79 4.61 20.23
N GLY A 3 6.05 4.69 19.14
CA GLY A 3 6.40 5.53 18.01
C GLY A 3 6.52 6.97 18.46
N ALA A 4 7.64 7.60 18.15
CA ALA A 4 7.88 9.01 18.44
C ALA A 4 6.73 9.84 17.86
N ALA A 5 5.96 10.45 18.73
CA ALA A 5 4.99 11.45 18.38
C ALA A 5 5.75 12.62 17.71
N TRP A 6 5.40 12.93 16.49
CA TRP A 6 5.90 14.07 15.75
C TRP A 6 5.29 15.34 16.37
N ALA A 7 6.07 16.04 17.16
CA ALA A 7 5.79 17.42 17.52
C ALA A 7 6.30 18.33 16.38
N ALA A 8 5.69 18.23 15.22
CA ALA A 8 5.65 19.30 14.24
C ALA A 8 4.21 19.81 14.31
N ASP A 9 4.04 21.14 14.22
CA ASP A 9 2.74 21.80 14.25
C ASP A 9 1.68 20.93 13.57
N ASP A 10 0.64 20.54 14.32
CA ASP A 10 -0.45 19.73 13.78
C ASP A 10 -0.90 20.42 12.47
N PRO A 11 -0.99 19.66 11.37
CA PRO A 11 -1.43 20.26 10.12
C PRO A 11 -2.79 20.91 10.32
N PRO A 12 -3.04 22.04 9.67
CA PRO A 12 -4.35 22.67 9.75
C PRO A 12 -5.41 21.64 9.32
N PRO A 13 -6.57 21.61 9.99
CA PRO A 13 -7.64 20.70 9.62
C PRO A 13 -8.04 20.95 8.16
N ILE A 14 -8.46 19.89 7.47
CA ILE A 14 -8.92 19.99 6.08
C ILE A 14 -10.37 20.48 6.09
N PRO A 15 -10.71 21.61 5.43
CA PRO A 15 -12.06 22.13 5.42
C PRO A 15 -13.09 21.13 4.89
N ALA A 16 -14.29 21.12 5.44
CA ALA A 16 -15.39 20.34 4.90
C ALA A 16 -15.66 20.74 3.43
N GLY A 17 -15.95 19.76 2.57
CA GLY A 17 -16.10 19.97 1.13
C GLY A 17 -14.79 20.18 0.36
N ALA A 18 -13.63 20.12 1.04
CA ALA A 18 -12.36 20.26 0.37
C ALA A 18 -12.10 19.13 -0.63
N ARG A 19 -11.42 19.47 -1.72
CA ARG A 19 -11.02 18.53 -2.77
C ARG A 19 -9.76 17.78 -2.36
N ILE A 20 -9.87 16.45 -2.32
CA ILE A 20 -8.75 15.54 -1.98
C ILE A 20 -8.44 14.66 -3.20
N GLY A 21 -7.23 14.78 -3.72
CA GLY A 21 -6.77 13.97 -4.84
C GLY A 21 -6.40 12.55 -4.41
N ILE A 22 -6.66 11.58 -5.28
CA ILE A 22 -6.25 10.18 -5.13
C ILE A 22 -5.35 9.83 -6.30
N ILE A 23 -4.10 9.44 -6.01
CA ILE A 23 -3.13 8.94 -6.98
C ILE A 23 -2.90 7.46 -6.68
N ASP A 24 -3.40 6.58 -7.55
CA ASP A 24 -3.12 5.15 -7.48
C ASP A 24 -1.94 4.78 -8.39
N MET A 25 -0.87 4.25 -7.80
CA MET A 25 0.31 3.75 -8.49
C MET A 25 0.53 2.26 -8.25
N MET A 26 -0.50 1.55 -7.84
CA MET A 26 -0.44 0.11 -7.64
C MET A 26 -0.48 -0.64 -8.97
N SER A 27 -0.28 -1.94 -8.89
CA SER A 27 -0.50 -2.92 -9.96
C SER A 27 -1.46 -3.99 -9.46
N THR A 28 -2.22 -4.62 -10.35
CA THR A 28 -3.00 -5.81 -10.02
C THR A 28 -2.13 -7.05 -9.80
N ASP A 29 -0.82 -6.93 -9.99
CA ASP A 29 0.11 -8.04 -9.84
C ASP A 29 0.14 -8.55 -8.40
N VAL A 30 0.05 -9.87 -8.25
CA VAL A 30 0.12 -10.59 -6.98
C VAL A 30 1.42 -11.39 -6.94
N THR A 31 2.24 -11.12 -5.95
CA THR A 31 3.50 -11.86 -5.77
C THR A 31 3.26 -13.11 -4.94
N HIS A 32 3.58 -14.27 -5.48
CA HIS A 32 3.66 -15.52 -4.75
C HIS A 32 5.13 -15.82 -4.43
N PHE A 33 5.44 -15.92 -3.15
CA PHE A 33 6.74 -16.32 -2.65
C PHE A 33 6.64 -17.68 -1.96
N HIS A 34 7.36 -18.67 -2.47
CA HIS A 34 7.40 -20.01 -1.91
C HIS A 34 8.74 -20.30 -1.25
N VAL A 35 8.71 -20.79 -0.03
CA VAL A 35 9.89 -21.23 0.72
C VAL A 35 9.93 -22.74 0.72
N GLY A 36 10.80 -23.33 -0.11
CA GLY A 36 11.02 -24.77 -0.16
C GLY A 36 11.90 -25.26 1.00
N LYS A 37 11.85 -26.56 1.30
CA LYS A 37 12.75 -27.22 2.27
C LYS A 37 14.23 -27.04 1.91
N ALA A 38 14.55 -27.03 0.63
CA ALA A 38 15.85 -26.68 0.12
C ALA A 38 15.77 -25.36 -0.67
N PRO A 39 16.83 -24.52 -0.66
CA PRO A 39 16.83 -23.25 -1.40
C PRO A 39 16.47 -23.39 -2.89
N VAL A 40 16.86 -24.49 -3.52
CA VAL A 40 16.55 -24.79 -4.94
C VAL A 40 15.07 -24.97 -5.20
N ASN A 41 14.27 -25.31 -4.19
CA ASN A 41 12.83 -25.46 -4.28
C ASN A 41 12.08 -24.15 -4.00
N SER A 42 12.79 -23.13 -3.52
CA SER A 42 12.20 -21.81 -3.30
C SER A 42 12.03 -21.08 -4.64
N PHE A 43 10.94 -20.34 -4.78
CA PHE A 43 10.69 -19.55 -5.99
C PHE A 43 9.88 -18.32 -5.69
N MET A 44 9.90 -17.39 -6.61
CA MET A 44 9.01 -16.23 -6.66
C MET A 44 8.32 -16.19 -8.02
N ARG A 45 7.03 -15.96 -8.00
CA ARG A 45 6.18 -15.80 -9.20
C ARG A 45 5.31 -14.58 -9.04
N THR A 46 4.99 -13.96 -10.15
CA THR A 46 4.03 -12.85 -10.21
C THR A 46 2.87 -13.28 -11.09
N TYR A 47 1.67 -13.10 -10.58
CA TYR A 47 0.42 -13.38 -11.28
C TYR A 47 -0.32 -12.07 -11.47
N ARG A 48 -0.95 -11.90 -12.61
CA ARG A 48 -1.85 -10.77 -12.82
C ARG A 48 -3.19 -11.05 -12.18
N GLY A 49 -3.61 -10.20 -11.24
CA GLY A 49 -4.94 -10.31 -10.62
C GLY A 49 -6.05 -10.03 -11.65
N PRO A 50 -7.07 -10.89 -11.75
CA PRO A 50 -8.20 -10.71 -12.67
C PRO A 50 -9.25 -9.73 -12.12
N TRP A 51 -8.83 -8.60 -11.58
CA TRP A 51 -9.70 -7.55 -11.01
C TRP A 51 -9.18 -6.16 -11.36
N SER A 52 -10.02 -5.15 -11.16
CA SER A 52 -9.64 -3.74 -11.27
C SER A 52 -9.04 -3.21 -9.97
N LEU A 53 -8.02 -2.36 -10.07
CA LEU A 53 -7.50 -1.59 -8.93
C LEU A 53 -8.57 -0.66 -8.37
N SER A 54 -9.40 -0.08 -9.23
CA SER A 54 -10.51 0.78 -8.83
C SER A 54 -11.41 0.10 -7.81
N GLU A 55 -11.78 -1.17 -8.02
CA GLU A 55 -12.64 -1.92 -7.10
C GLU A 55 -12.00 -2.15 -5.71
N VAL A 56 -10.69 -2.19 -5.64
CA VAL A 56 -9.95 -2.57 -4.43
C VAL A 56 -9.42 -1.34 -3.69
N ILE A 57 -9.10 -0.27 -4.39
CA ILE A 57 -8.45 0.93 -3.85
C ILE A 57 -9.32 2.17 -4.03
N ASP A 58 -9.63 2.56 -5.30
CA ASP A 58 -10.22 3.86 -5.56
C ASP A 58 -11.65 3.97 -5.03
N GLU A 59 -12.50 3.01 -5.33
CA GLU A 59 -13.90 3.02 -4.89
C GLU A 59 -14.05 3.05 -3.36
N PRO A 60 -13.32 2.21 -2.58
CA PRO A 60 -13.32 2.32 -1.12
C PRO A 60 -12.81 3.65 -0.59
N LEU A 61 -11.77 4.24 -1.20
CA LEU A 61 -11.25 5.56 -0.82
C LEU A 61 -12.28 6.66 -1.13
N ILE A 62 -12.79 6.68 -2.35
CA ILE A 62 -13.82 7.65 -2.79
C ILE A 62 -15.03 7.58 -1.86
N TYR A 63 -15.55 6.38 -1.62
CA TYR A 63 -16.70 6.19 -0.72
C TYR A 63 -16.43 6.72 0.68
N THR A 64 -15.25 6.41 1.24
CA THR A 64 -14.90 6.79 2.61
C THR A 64 -14.72 8.30 2.73
N LEU A 65 -14.04 8.94 1.77
CA LEU A 65 -13.84 10.39 1.75
C LEU A 65 -15.14 11.15 1.54
N THR A 66 -16.00 10.68 0.64
CA THR A 66 -17.32 11.29 0.39
C THR A 66 -18.18 11.24 1.65
N ASN A 67 -18.21 10.10 2.36
CA ASN A 67 -18.95 9.97 3.62
C ASN A 67 -18.36 10.84 4.75
N ALA A 68 -17.09 11.18 4.67
CA ALA A 68 -16.44 12.11 5.59
C ALA A 68 -16.65 13.60 5.22
N GLY A 69 -17.40 13.88 4.15
CA GLY A 69 -17.74 15.22 3.72
C GLY A 69 -16.71 15.89 2.81
N PHE A 70 -15.82 15.14 2.17
CA PHE A 70 -14.83 15.64 1.21
C PHE A 70 -15.26 15.40 -0.25
N GLU A 71 -14.64 16.09 -1.19
CA GLU A 71 -14.75 15.88 -2.63
C GLU A 71 -13.52 15.11 -3.14
N PRO A 72 -13.60 13.77 -3.29
CA PRO A 72 -12.48 12.99 -3.82
C PRO A 72 -12.33 13.18 -5.34
N VAL A 73 -11.08 13.32 -5.78
CA VAL A 73 -10.72 13.54 -7.20
C VAL A 73 -9.69 12.51 -7.62
N ALA A 74 -10.01 11.70 -8.63
CA ALA A 74 -9.03 10.78 -9.21
C ALA A 74 -7.97 11.57 -10.00
N VAL A 75 -6.71 11.39 -9.66
CA VAL A 75 -5.57 12.08 -10.27
C VAL A 75 -4.67 11.08 -10.96
N GLN A 76 -4.40 11.30 -12.24
CA GLN A 76 -3.46 10.46 -12.95
C GLN A 76 -2.01 10.80 -12.55
N PRO A 77 -1.20 9.82 -12.14
CA PRO A 77 0.20 10.06 -11.84
C PRO A 77 0.97 10.45 -13.12
N SER A 78 1.79 11.49 -13.00
CA SER A 78 2.66 11.90 -14.09
C SER A 78 3.75 10.86 -14.39
N ASP A 79 4.37 10.95 -15.54
CA ASP A 79 5.52 10.10 -15.90
C ASP A 79 6.71 10.29 -14.97
N LEU A 80 6.87 11.48 -14.41
CA LEU A 80 7.89 11.75 -13.39
C LEU A 80 7.65 10.93 -12.14
N LEU A 81 6.42 11.01 -11.58
CA LEU A 81 6.04 10.25 -10.39
C LEU A 81 6.16 8.73 -10.61
N ARG A 82 5.75 8.24 -11.78
CA ARG A 82 5.87 6.81 -12.14
C ARG A 82 7.32 6.35 -12.21
N ARG A 83 8.19 7.13 -12.85
CA ARG A 83 9.62 6.78 -13.02
C ARG A 83 10.40 6.86 -11.72
N GLN A 84 10.10 7.83 -10.86
CA GLN A 84 10.81 8.02 -9.57
C GLN A 84 10.17 7.23 -8.42
N ARG A 85 9.14 6.44 -8.67
CA ARG A 85 8.37 5.73 -7.66
C ARG A 85 9.22 5.03 -6.61
N GLN A 86 10.27 4.31 -7.01
CA GLN A 86 11.13 3.61 -6.07
C GLN A 86 11.98 4.57 -5.23
N GLN A 87 12.50 5.63 -5.83
CA GLN A 87 13.38 6.57 -5.14
C GLN A 87 12.66 7.34 -4.03
N TRP A 88 11.46 7.86 -4.31
CA TRP A 88 10.76 8.65 -3.29
C TRP A 88 10.09 7.80 -2.22
N ILE A 89 9.69 6.55 -2.51
CA ILE A 89 9.24 5.60 -1.50
C ILE A 89 10.37 5.27 -0.53
N ILE A 90 11.58 4.99 -1.03
CA ILE A 90 12.75 4.70 -0.20
C ILE A 90 13.18 5.96 0.56
N SER A 91 13.33 7.08 -0.14
CA SER A 91 13.76 8.35 0.47
C SER A 91 12.82 8.82 1.57
N THR A 92 11.50 8.67 1.39
CA THR A 92 10.53 9.00 2.45
C THR A 92 10.57 8.02 3.62
N SER A 93 11.05 6.78 3.44
CA SER A 93 11.22 5.85 4.57
C SER A 93 12.34 6.26 5.51
N GLU A 94 13.39 6.89 4.97
CA GLU A 94 14.57 7.28 5.73
C GLU A 94 14.47 8.69 6.34
N SER A 95 13.83 9.64 5.63
CA SER A 95 13.89 11.05 5.99
C SER A 95 12.53 11.72 6.22
N ASN A 96 11.41 11.05 5.96
CA ASN A 96 10.06 11.62 5.93
C ASN A 96 9.91 12.87 5.05
N LYS A 97 10.81 13.03 4.10
CA LYS A 97 10.80 14.12 3.12
C LYS A 97 10.67 13.55 1.73
N LEU A 98 9.77 14.14 0.95
CA LEU A 98 9.70 13.83 -0.46
C LEU A 98 10.94 14.39 -1.17
N PRO A 99 11.51 13.68 -2.17
CA PRO A 99 12.53 14.25 -3.05
C PRO A 99 12.01 15.55 -3.67
N ARG A 100 12.91 16.55 -3.83
CA ARG A 100 12.52 17.89 -4.29
C ARG A 100 11.70 17.86 -5.59
N ALA A 101 12.15 17.10 -6.59
CA ALA A 101 11.44 17.03 -7.87
C ALA A 101 10.02 16.42 -7.74
N CYS A 102 9.83 15.43 -6.84
CA CYS A 102 8.50 14.89 -6.56
C CYS A 102 7.63 15.89 -5.82
N ASN A 103 8.21 16.65 -4.89
CA ASN A 103 7.48 17.66 -4.14
C ASN A 103 6.99 18.80 -5.04
N GLU A 104 7.85 19.29 -5.94
CA GLU A 104 7.49 20.31 -6.95
C GLU A 104 6.37 19.82 -7.87
N GLU A 105 6.43 18.56 -8.31
CA GLU A 105 5.41 17.95 -9.17
C GLU A 105 4.06 17.81 -8.44
N LEU A 106 4.08 17.33 -7.19
CA LEU A 106 2.86 17.21 -6.37
C LEU A 106 2.24 18.58 -6.08
N ASP A 107 3.07 19.61 -5.82
CA ASP A 107 2.59 20.96 -5.61
C ASP A 107 1.92 21.54 -6.87
N HIS A 108 2.49 21.25 -8.04
CA HIS A 108 1.91 21.62 -9.32
C HIS A 108 0.54 20.94 -9.55
N ILE A 109 0.47 19.63 -9.37
CA ILE A 109 -0.78 18.87 -9.46
C ILE A 109 -1.85 19.42 -8.51
N MET A 110 -1.48 19.68 -7.26
CA MET A 110 -2.40 20.19 -6.25
C MET A 110 -2.90 21.60 -6.62
N THR A 111 -2.02 22.44 -7.14
CA THR A 111 -2.36 23.82 -7.54
C THR A 111 -3.30 23.81 -8.74
N ASP A 112 -2.95 23.07 -9.80
CA ASP A 112 -3.72 23.02 -11.06
C ASP A 112 -5.14 22.48 -10.86
N GLN A 113 -5.28 21.53 -9.95
CA GLN A 113 -6.57 20.89 -9.67
C GLN A 113 -7.27 21.43 -8.43
N SER A 114 -6.73 22.48 -7.80
CA SER A 114 -7.27 23.08 -6.56
C SER A 114 -7.48 22.06 -5.45
N LEU A 115 -6.49 21.19 -5.23
CA LEU A 115 -6.52 20.16 -4.20
C LEU A 115 -5.90 20.70 -2.91
N VAL A 116 -6.48 20.35 -1.77
CA VAL A 116 -5.96 20.68 -0.44
C VAL A 116 -5.03 19.59 0.06
N ALA A 117 -5.31 18.35 -0.31
CA ALA A 117 -4.50 17.20 0.05
C ALA A 117 -4.46 16.15 -1.08
N LEU A 118 -3.47 15.28 -1.04
CA LEU A 118 -3.33 14.10 -1.91
C LEU A 118 -3.18 12.85 -1.06
N ILE A 119 -3.87 11.80 -1.46
CA ILE A 119 -3.63 10.43 -0.98
C ILE A 119 -2.95 9.66 -2.11
N ILE A 120 -1.74 9.20 -1.85
CA ILE A 120 -0.97 8.44 -2.83
C ILE A 120 -0.87 7.01 -2.36
N VAL A 121 -1.35 6.07 -3.17
CA VAL A 121 -1.29 4.63 -2.91
C VAL A 121 -0.22 4.01 -3.78
N ALA A 122 0.77 3.38 -3.17
CA ALA A 122 1.90 2.82 -3.89
C ALA A 122 2.41 1.53 -3.25
N ALA A 123 3.06 0.69 -4.05
CA ALA A 123 3.80 -0.45 -3.55
C ALA A 123 5.05 0.01 -2.79
N GLY A 124 5.19 -0.39 -1.55
CA GLY A 124 6.38 -0.14 -0.74
C GLY A 124 7.32 -1.34 -0.68
N PRO A 125 8.58 -1.14 -0.30
CA PRO A 125 9.53 -2.21 -0.05
C PRO A 125 9.25 -2.89 1.29
N ASN A 126 9.75 -4.10 1.46
CA ASN A 126 9.78 -4.76 2.76
C ASN A 126 10.90 -4.15 3.63
N THR A 127 10.59 -3.07 4.35
CA THR A 127 11.59 -2.33 5.17
C THR A 127 11.63 -2.80 6.62
N ASN A 128 10.69 -3.61 7.07
CA ASN A 128 10.65 -4.07 8.45
C ASN A 128 10.23 -5.53 8.58
N PRO A 129 11.14 -6.47 8.30
CA PRO A 129 10.87 -7.89 8.43
C PRO A 129 10.64 -8.35 9.88
N GLU A 130 10.90 -7.49 10.88
CA GLU A 130 10.80 -7.87 12.29
C GLU A 130 9.45 -7.56 12.93
N SER A 131 8.63 -6.70 12.33
CA SER A 131 7.45 -6.13 13.00
C SER A 131 6.20 -7.01 12.93
N VAL A 132 6.23 -8.13 12.21
CA VAL A 132 5.04 -8.95 12.03
C VAL A 132 5.34 -10.41 12.28
N ASP A 133 4.64 -10.93 13.27
CA ASP A 133 4.57 -12.34 13.65
C ASP A 133 5.84 -13.14 13.31
N GLY A 134 6.84 -12.75 13.99
CA GLY A 134 8.23 -13.16 14.18
C GLY A 134 8.94 -14.00 13.13
N ASN A 135 8.31 -14.93 12.44
CA ASN A 135 9.05 -15.95 11.68
C ASN A 135 8.74 -16.03 10.18
N ARG A 136 7.57 -15.61 9.71
CA ARG A 136 7.16 -15.89 8.32
C ARG A 136 7.52 -14.78 7.34
N LEU A 137 7.41 -13.51 7.72
CA LEU A 137 7.82 -12.40 6.86
C LEU A 137 9.33 -12.14 6.87
N LYS A 138 10.07 -12.63 7.87
CA LYS A 138 11.54 -12.58 7.88
C LYS A 138 12.18 -13.25 6.67
N LYS A 139 11.45 -14.15 6.02
CA LYS A 139 11.91 -14.85 4.82
C LYS A 139 11.59 -14.12 3.52
N LEU A 140 10.77 -13.05 3.57
CA LEU A 140 10.49 -12.25 2.38
C LEU A 140 11.71 -11.39 2.01
N PRO A 141 12.22 -11.51 0.79
CA PRO A 141 13.32 -10.67 0.33
C PRO A 141 12.95 -9.19 0.34
N ASN A 142 13.92 -8.32 0.63
CA ASN A 142 13.72 -6.86 0.68
C ASN A 142 13.26 -6.23 -0.65
N TYR A 143 13.45 -6.92 -1.77
CA TYR A 143 13.00 -6.46 -3.08
C TYR A 143 11.53 -6.79 -3.39
N VAL A 144 10.85 -7.57 -2.53
CA VAL A 144 9.40 -7.81 -2.68
C VAL A 144 8.65 -6.53 -2.35
N GLN A 145 7.69 -6.18 -3.19
CA GLN A 145 6.89 -4.95 -3.08
C GLN A 145 5.41 -5.25 -3.30
N GLY A 146 4.57 -4.35 -2.80
CA GLY A 146 3.13 -4.43 -3.00
C GLY A 146 2.48 -5.53 -2.17
N TRP A 147 1.58 -6.28 -2.76
CA TRP A 147 0.84 -7.34 -2.11
C TRP A 147 1.12 -8.72 -2.68
N GLY A 148 0.83 -9.73 -1.88
CA GLY A 148 1.04 -11.10 -2.29
C GLY A 148 0.80 -12.08 -1.16
N PHE A 149 1.28 -13.28 -1.36
CA PHE A 149 1.22 -14.34 -0.35
C PHE A 149 2.47 -15.21 -0.38
N SER A 150 2.74 -15.82 0.75
CA SER A 150 3.82 -16.80 0.89
C SER A 150 3.27 -18.19 1.22
N THR A 151 3.92 -19.22 0.69
CA THR A 151 3.70 -20.63 1.00
C THR A 151 5.01 -21.26 1.43
N SER A 152 4.95 -22.43 2.08
CA SER A 152 6.15 -23.13 2.54
C SER A 152 5.94 -24.63 2.55
N ASP A 153 7.01 -25.39 2.32
CA ASP A 153 7.07 -26.84 2.42
C ASP A 153 7.30 -27.35 3.86
N GLU A 154 7.30 -26.48 4.87
CA GLU A 154 7.58 -26.89 6.25
C GLU A 154 6.46 -27.83 6.77
N PRO A 155 6.84 -28.99 7.37
CA PRO A 155 5.89 -30.06 7.70
C PRO A 155 5.02 -29.76 8.94
N GLU A 156 5.30 -28.68 9.68
CA GLU A 156 4.59 -28.43 10.93
C GLU A 156 3.37 -27.54 10.73
N GLY A 157 2.27 -28.19 10.38
CA GLY A 157 0.92 -27.82 10.81
C GLY A 157 0.26 -26.60 10.15
N THR A 158 0.93 -25.79 9.36
CA THR A 158 0.34 -24.61 8.75
C THR A 158 0.75 -24.45 7.28
N THR A 159 0.19 -25.30 6.44
CA THR A 159 0.25 -25.17 4.98
C THR A 159 -0.60 -24.03 4.44
N LYS A 160 -1.26 -23.27 5.31
CA LYS A 160 -2.05 -22.12 4.88
C LYS A 160 -1.13 -21.01 4.42
N PRO A 161 -1.36 -20.44 3.23
CA PRO A 161 -0.60 -19.33 2.76
C PRO A 161 -0.83 -18.11 3.66
N VAL A 162 0.22 -17.31 3.76
CA VAL A 162 0.21 -16.07 4.50
C VAL A 162 0.18 -14.91 3.51
N VAL A 163 -0.87 -14.12 3.57
CA VAL A 163 -1.00 -12.90 2.78
C VAL A 163 -0.13 -11.81 3.39
N PHE A 164 0.64 -11.13 2.57
CA PHE A 164 1.37 -9.93 2.95
C PHE A 164 0.87 -8.71 2.16
N ASN A 165 0.92 -7.56 2.80
CA ASN A 165 0.61 -6.28 2.18
C ASN A 165 1.73 -5.28 2.49
N LEU A 166 2.50 -4.92 1.47
CA LEU A 166 3.57 -3.94 1.52
C LEU A 166 3.17 -2.64 0.81
N THR A 167 1.86 -2.34 0.74
CA THR A 167 1.40 -1.07 0.20
C THR A 167 1.62 0.06 1.17
N GLN A 168 1.76 1.27 0.65
CA GLN A 168 1.81 2.50 1.42
C GLN A 168 0.70 3.41 0.98
N MET A 169 0.08 4.09 1.94
CA MET A 169 -0.77 5.23 1.71
C MET A 169 -0.08 6.46 2.29
N LEU A 170 0.22 7.41 1.44
CA LEU A 170 0.87 8.67 1.81
C LEU A 170 -0.16 9.77 1.77
N LEU A 171 -0.35 10.48 2.88
CA LEU A 171 -1.12 11.71 2.92
C LEU A 171 -0.16 12.90 2.76
N VAL A 172 -0.33 13.62 1.68
CA VAL A 172 0.40 14.83 1.36
C VAL A 172 -0.54 16.01 1.48
N HIS A 173 -0.16 16.98 2.27
CA HIS A 173 -0.96 18.19 2.52
C HIS A 173 -0.27 19.42 1.97
N LYS A 174 -1.03 20.35 1.41
CA LYS A 174 -0.53 21.65 1.00
C LYS A 174 -0.55 22.60 2.20
N THR A 175 0.63 23.08 2.59
CA THR A 175 0.77 24.16 3.57
C THR A 175 1.07 25.48 2.84
N LEU A 176 0.96 26.63 3.54
CA LEU A 176 1.21 27.94 2.95
C LEU A 176 2.58 28.05 2.26
N ASP A 177 3.57 27.32 2.74
CA ASP A 177 4.95 27.45 2.29
C ASP A 177 5.45 26.26 1.47
N ASN A 178 4.78 25.10 1.53
CA ASN A 178 5.27 23.88 0.86
C ASN A 178 4.25 22.74 0.88
N THR A 179 4.40 21.80 -0.06
CA THR A 179 3.75 20.50 -0.01
C THR A 179 4.50 19.60 0.96
N ARG A 180 3.86 19.09 1.99
CA ARG A 180 4.50 18.25 3.01
C ARG A 180 3.82 16.91 3.14
N LEU A 181 4.67 15.85 3.28
CA LEU A 181 4.18 14.55 3.71
C LEU A 181 3.75 14.66 5.17
N GLN A 182 2.47 14.41 5.43
CA GLN A 182 1.86 14.51 6.76
C GLN A 182 1.83 13.18 7.46
N TYR A 183 1.47 12.14 6.74
CA TYR A 183 1.24 10.82 7.31
C TYR A 183 1.55 9.73 6.30
N ARG A 184 2.03 8.62 6.81
CA ARG A 184 2.27 7.41 6.04
C ARG A 184 1.65 6.23 6.75
N GLU A 185 0.70 5.58 6.11
CA GLU A 185 0.18 4.30 6.54
C GLU A 185 0.90 3.17 5.78
N TRP A 186 1.52 2.30 6.52
CA TRP A 186 2.13 1.10 5.99
C TRP A 186 1.15 -0.06 6.00
N GLY A 187 0.99 -0.74 4.88
CA GLY A 187 0.32 -2.03 4.82
C GLY A 187 1.14 -3.16 5.46
N GLY A 188 2.45 -2.93 5.58
CA GLY A 188 3.38 -3.90 6.18
C GLY A 188 3.04 -4.19 7.62
N GLY A 189 2.76 -5.43 7.92
CA GLY A 189 2.42 -5.85 9.26
C GLY A 189 1.16 -6.70 9.34
N TYR A 190 0.42 -6.82 8.25
CA TYR A 190 -0.77 -7.67 8.23
C TYR A 190 -0.45 -8.99 7.58
N VAL A 191 -0.35 -9.99 8.41
CA VAL A 191 -0.28 -11.38 8.01
C VAL A 191 -1.67 -11.96 8.19
N TYR A 192 -2.29 -12.36 7.08
CA TYR A 192 -3.58 -13.04 7.10
C TYR A 192 -3.36 -14.46 6.62
N GLU A 193 -3.94 -15.43 7.33
CA GLU A 193 -4.05 -16.76 6.78
C GLU A 193 -5.08 -16.76 5.66
N TRP A 194 -4.68 -17.20 4.49
CA TRP A 194 -5.60 -17.38 3.37
C TRP A 194 -6.29 -18.74 3.44
N SER A 195 -7.38 -18.80 4.17
CA SER A 195 -8.08 -20.05 4.49
C SER A 195 -8.69 -20.76 3.28
N ASN A 196 -9.03 -20.01 2.24
CA ASN A 196 -9.70 -20.53 1.03
C ASN A 196 -8.72 -20.88 -0.10
N PHE A 197 -7.43 -20.83 0.17
CA PHE A 197 -6.42 -21.24 -0.79
C PHE A 197 -6.38 -22.76 -0.90
N ALA A 198 -6.68 -23.28 -2.06
CA ALA A 198 -6.65 -24.69 -2.37
C ALA A 198 -5.94 -24.91 -3.73
N PRO A 199 -4.63 -24.69 -3.79
CA PRO A 199 -3.88 -24.89 -5.02
C PRO A 199 -3.92 -26.36 -5.41
N GLY A 200 -3.88 -26.62 -6.72
CA GLY A 200 -3.58 -27.95 -7.23
C GLY A 200 -2.16 -28.41 -6.83
N ALA A 201 -1.75 -29.53 -7.35
CA ALA A 201 -0.44 -30.15 -7.02
C ALA A 201 0.77 -29.29 -7.41
N ASP A 202 0.61 -28.32 -8.32
CA ASP A 202 1.68 -27.42 -8.78
C ASP A 202 1.50 -26.00 -8.24
N LEU A 203 2.29 -25.66 -7.22
CA LEU A 203 2.33 -24.31 -6.66
C LEU A 203 3.00 -23.28 -7.60
N LYS A 204 3.74 -23.73 -8.61
CA LYS A 204 4.42 -22.82 -9.55
C LYS A 204 3.50 -22.27 -10.62
N THR A 205 2.34 -22.91 -10.84
CA THR A 205 1.38 -22.52 -11.87
C THR A 205 -0.02 -22.51 -11.29
N LEU A 206 -0.40 -21.35 -10.73
CA LEU A 206 -1.74 -21.17 -10.17
C LEU A 206 -2.71 -20.74 -11.27
N PRO A 207 -3.91 -21.32 -11.35
CA PRO A 207 -4.93 -20.87 -12.27
C PRO A 207 -5.51 -19.52 -11.85
N ASP A 208 -6.04 -18.75 -12.81
CA ASP A 208 -6.66 -17.44 -12.56
C ASP A 208 -7.81 -17.52 -11.55
N THR A 209 -8.53 -18.64 -11.53
CA THR A 209 -9.60 -18.90 -10.55
C THR A 209 -9.11 -18.98 -9.13
N GLU A 210 -7.87 -19.43 -8.92
CA GLU A 210 -7.26 -19.43 -7.59
C GLU A 210 -6.76 -18.05 -7.22
N ILE A 211 -6.13 -17.35 -8.16
CA ILE A 211 -5.70 -15.96 -7.97
C ILE A 211 -6.89 -15.04 -7.70
N ALA A 212 -8.03 -15.25 -8.36
CA ALA A 212 -9.24 -14.46 -8.14
C ALA A 212 -9.74 -14.50 -6.67
N LYS A 213 -9.49 -15.58 -5.94
CA LYS A 213 -9.83 -15.70 -4.51
C LYS A 213 -9.01 -14.76 -3.61
N PHE A 214 -7.91 -14.20 -4.12
CA PHE A 214 -7.10 -13.23 -3.39
C PHE A 214 -7.79 -11.85 -3.27
N ARG A 215 -8.66 -11.50 -4.25
CA ARG A 215 -9.35 -10.20 -4.29
C ARG A 215 -10.07 -9.83 -2.99
N PRO A 216 -10.97 -10.67 -2.41
CA PRO A 216 -11.67 -10.29 -1.18
C PRO A 216 -10.72 -10.10 0.01
N VAL A 217 -9.62 -10.85 0.05
CA VAL A 217 -8.62 -10.73 1.12
C VAL A 217 -7.92 -9.38 1.04
N ILE A 218 -7.44 -9.01 -0.16
CA ILE A 218 -6.75 -7.72 -0.32
C ILE A 218 -7.71 -6.54 -0.17
N ALA A 219 -8.97 -6.67 -0.59
CA ALA A 219 -9.98 -5.64 -0.39
C ALA A 219 -10.25 -5.38 1.10
N ASP A 220 -10.30 -6.42 1.94
CA ASP A 220 -10.43 -6.27 3.40
C ASP A 220 -9.20 -5.60 4.01
N VAL A 221 -8.01 -5.98 3.57
CA VAL A 221 -6.75 -5.37 3.98
C VAL A 221 -6.73 -3.88 3.65
N MET A 222 -7.10 -3.51 2.43
CA MET A 222 -7.14 -2.11 1.98
C MET A 222 -8.17 -1.29 2.77
N LYS A 223 -9.36 -1.84 3.05
CA LYS A 223 -10.35 -1.17 3.91
C LYS A 223 -9.80 -0.84 5.29
N ARG A 224 -9.06 -1.76 5.90
CA ARG A 224 -8.44 -1.52 7.22
C ARG A 224 -7.35 -0.46 7.14
N GLN A 225 -6.59 -0.45 6.07
CA GLN A 225 -5.54 0.57 5.85
C GLN A 225 -6.17 1.95 5.65
N ILE A 226 -7.24 2.06 4.87
CA ILE A 226 -8.01 3.30 4.70
C ILE A 226 -8.57 3.77 6.04
N ALA A 227 -9.18 2.88 6.83
CA ALA A 227 -9.75 3.22 8.13
C ALA A 227 -8.70 3.81 9.10
N ARG A 228 -7.42 3.42 8.99
CA ARG A 228 -6.33 3.98 9.79
C ARG A 228 -5.79 5.30 9.25
N LEU A 229 -5.91 5.53 7.96
CA LEU A 229 -5.56 6.82 7.36
C LEU A 229 -6.56 7.92 7.77
N MET A 230 -7.85 7.59 7.87
CA MET A 230 -8.92 8.57 8.10
C MET A 230 -8.77 9.48 9.34
N PRO A 231 -8.29 9.00 10.51
CA PRO A 231 -8.05 9.88 11.66
C PRO A 231 -7.04 11.02 11.40
N HIS A 232 -6.22 10.89 10.36
CA HIS A 232 -5.24 11.89 9.96
C HIS A 232 -5.80 12.89 8.93
N ILE A 233 -6.99 12.62 8.39
CA ILE A 233 -7.77 13.48 7.49
C ILE A 233 -8.94 14.03 8.31
N LYS A 234 -8.64 14.97 9.21
CA LYS A 234 -9.68 15.54 10.09
C LYS A 234 -10.41 16.67 9.36
N PRO A 235 -11.74 16.60 9.23
CA PRO A 235 -12.53 17.78 8.87
C PRO A 235 -12.48 18.79 10.03
N GLU A 236 -12.58 20.08 9.69
CA GLU A 236 -12.83 21.13 10.69
C GLU A 236 -14.15 20.89 11.43
#